data_bb66e5871eb1f3db6be0b3a342d34c6c
#
_entry.id   bb66e5871eb1f3db6be0b3a342d34c6c
#
_cell.length_a   1.000
_cell.length_b   1.000
_cell.length_c   1.000
_cell.angle_alpha   90.00
_cell.angle_beta   90.00
_cell.angle_gamma   90.00
#
_symmetry.space_group_name_H-M   'P 1'
#
loop_
_entity.id
_entity.type
_entity.pdbx_description
1 polymer ?
#
loop_
_entity_poly.entity_id
_entity_poly.type
_entity_poly.pdbx_seq_one_letter_code
_entity_poly.pdbx_strand_id
1 'polypeptide(L)'
;MNKEKLTDFLSNLAYSFTLSFRASPKYFIGKCLLLIVNSVFPFLTALAWRNLLNDLTAHNSITSYVIMLVIVYVGLNIIEHFKGMLDSRIEMCYYDAIETYRDGIMISKLSHVDLAFFDSASLQDKLSVAMSGYGVLSEIIWW
;
A
#
# COMPACT_ATOMS: atom_id res chain seq x y z
N MET A 1 17.37 11.03 19.35
CA MET A 1 17.52 10.81 17.90
C MET A 1 18.24 12.02 17.33
N ASN A 2 19.37 11.84 16.67
CA ASN A 2 20.22 12.94 16.21
C ASN A 2 19.50 13.70 15.08
N LYS A 3 19.55 15.04 15.06
CA LYS A 3 18.84 15.87 14.06
C LYS A 3 19.23 15.50 12.63
N GLU A 4 20.48 15.15 12.37
CA GLU A 4 20.96 14.68 11.07
C GLU A 4 20.25 13.42 10.58
N LYS A 5 20.13 12.40 11.44
CA LYS A 5 19.41 11.16 11.11
C LYS A 5 17.93 11.37 10.80
N LEU A 6 17.31 12.35 11.46
CA LEU A 6 15.91 12.70 11.19
C LEU A 6 15.76 13.38 9.82
N THR A 7 16.68 14.27 9.47
CA THR A 7 16.69 14.98 8.17
C THR A 7 16.92 14.01 7.03
N ASP A 8 17.89 13.08 7.18
CA ASP A 8 18.15 12.03 6.19
C ASP A 8 16.95 11.10 6.01
N PHE A 9 16.31 10.71 7.12
CA PHE A 9 15.10 9.88 7.07
C PHE A 9 13.95 10.59 6.32
N LEU A 10 13.69 11.86 6.63
CA LEU A 10 12.65 12.65 5.97
C LEU A 10 12.95 12.86 4.48
N SER A 11 14.23 13.10 4.13
CA SER A 11 14.67 13.22 2.74
C SER A 11 14.45 11.93 1.96
N ASN A 12 14.83 10.80 2.53
CA ASN A 12 14.62 9.48 1.91
C ASN A 12 13.13 9.15 1.76
N LEU A 13 12.32 9.52 2.74
CA LEU A 13 10.88 9.34 2.71
C LEU A 13 10.24 10.19 1.59
N ALA A 14 10.62 11.47 1.49
CA ALA A 14 10.16 12.36 0.43
C ALA A 14 10.59 11.87 -0.96
N TYR A 15 11.81 11.34 -1.08
CA TYR A 15 12.28 10.74 -2.32
C TYR A 15 11.47 9.51 -2.71
N SER A 16 11.18 8.61 -1.75
CA SER A 16 10.36 7.40 -1.99
C SER A 16 8.95 7.76 -2.45
N PHE A 17 8.32 8.74 -1.81
CA PHE A 17 7.00 9.24 -2.23
C PHE A 17 7.03 9.84 -3.64
N THR A 18 8.06 10.63 -3.95
CA THR A 18 8.21 11.24 -5.27
C THR A 18 8.43 10.18 -6.36
N LEU A 19 9.25 9.18 -6.07
CA LEU A 19 9.50 8.05 -6.97
C LEU A 19 8.21 7.27 -7.24
N SER A 20 7.47 6.93 -6.19
CA SER A 20 6.21 6.21 -6.24
C SER A 20 5.15 6.97 -7.05
N PHE A 21 5.04 8.27 -6.84
CA PHE A 21 4.12 9.12 -7.60
C PHE A 21 4.53 9.22 -9.09
N ARG A 22 5.83 9.31 -9.38
CA ARG A 22 6.34 9.37 -10.78
C ARG A 22 6.18 8.05 -11.53
N ALA A 23 6.31 6.93 -10.82
CA ALA A 23 6.15 5.61 -11.42
C ALA A 23 4.72 5.41 -11.95
N SER A 24 3.72 5.72 -11.13
CA SER A 24 2.33 5.67 -11.55
C SER A 24 1.40 6.50 -10.67
N PRO A 25 1.07 7.74 -11.07
CA PRO A 25 0.21 8.63 -10.29
C PRO A 25 -1.19 8.06 -10.07
N LYS A 26 -1.71 7.29 -11.04
CA LYS A 26 -3.07 6.70 -10.96
C LYS A 26 -3.18 5.68 -9.83
N TYR A 27 -2.24 4.74 -9.78
CA TYR A 27 -2.24 3.69 -8.75
C TYR A 27 -1.83 4.22 -7.38
N PHE A 28 -0.93 5.21 -7.34
CA PHE A 28 -0.58 5.91 -6.10
C PHE A 28 -1.80 6.59 -5.46
N ILE A 29 -2.56 7.35 -6.25
CA ILE A 29 -3.80 8.01 -5.77
C ILE A 29 -4.82 6.94 -5.36
N GLY A 30 -4.97 5.87 -6.15
CA GLY A 30 -5.85 4.75 -5.83
C GLY A 30 -5.50 4.11 -4.48
N LYS A 31 -4.20 3.89 -4.21
CA LYS A 31 -3.74 3.34 -2.93
C LYS A 31 -4.01 4.29 -1.76
N CYS A 32 -3.76 5.59 -1.94
CA CYS A 32 -4.08 6.60 -0.92
C CYS A 32 -5.58 6.64 -0.59
N LEU A 33 -6.45 6.57 -1.60
CA LEU A 33 -7.90 6.53 -1.39
C LEU A 33 -8.31 5.25 -0.66
N LEU A 34 -7.76 4.10 -1.03
CA LEU A 34 -8.02 2.83 -0.34
C LEU A 34 -7.55 2.84 1.11
N LEU A 35 -6.42 3.47 1.43
CA LEU A 35 -5.96 3.65 2.80
C LEU A 35 -6.97 4.43 3.64
N ILE A 36 -7.54 5.50 3.08
CA ILE A 36 -8.61 6.28 3.75
C ILE A 36 -9.84 5.40 3.98
N VAL A 37 -10.28 4.66 2.95
CA VAL A 37 -11.43 3.74 3.06
C VAL A 37 -11.16 2.66 4.10
N ASN A 38 -9.97 2.06 4.09
CA ASN A 38 -9.56 1.04 5.05
C ASN A 38 -9.52 1.56 6.50
N SER A 39 -9.18 2.83 6.69
CA SER A 39 -9.17 3.45 8.02
C SER A 39 -10.58 3.80 8.53
N VAL A 40 -11.48 4.21 7.65
CA VAL A 40 -12.84 4.62 8.01
C VAL A 40 -13.80 3.44 8.13
N PHE A 41 -13.60 2.40 7.32
CA PHE A 41 -14.51 1.25 7.23
C PHE A 41 -14.72 0.51 8.57
N PRO A 42 -13.69 0.20 9.39
CA PRO A 42 -13.88 -0.44 10.70
C PRO A 42 -14.71 0.41 11.66
N PHE A 43 -14.57 1.73 11.59
CA PHE A 43 -15.36 2.65 12.41
C PHE A 43 -16.85 2.63 12.00
N LEU A 44 -17.14 2.65 10.71
CA LEU A 44 -18.51 2.52 10.20
C LEU A 44 -19.14 1.18 10.56
N THR A 45 -18.36 0.11 10.48
CA THR A 45 -18.80 -1.24 10.88
C THR A 45 -19.13 -1.29 12.37
N ALA A 46 -18.29 -0.71 13.22
CA ALA A 46 -18.52 -0.64 14.66
C ALA A 46 -19.78 0.18 15.01
N LEU A 47 -20.03 1.29 14.30
CA LEU A 47 -21.25 2.09 14.46
C LEU A 47 -22.51 1.31 14.03
N ALA A 48 -22.43 0.58 12.92
CA ALA A 48 -23.53 -0.26 12.46
C ALA A 48 -23.89 -1.35 13.49
N TRP A 49 -22.90 -2.02 14.04
CA TRP A 49 -23.08 -3.02 15.11
C TRP A 49 -23.66 -2.40 16.38
N ARG A 50 -23.17 -1.24 16.81
CA ARG A 50 -23.70 -0.54 17.98
C ARG A 50 -25.19 -0.21 17.82
N ASN A 51 -25.57 0.34 16.67
CA ASN A 51 -26.97 0.70 16.43
C ASN A 51 -27.86 -0.53 16.40
N LEU A 52 -27.41 -1.62 15.73
CA LEU A 52 -28.11 -2.89 15.71
C LEU A 52 -28.33 -3.48 17.11
N LEU A 53 -27.32 -3.46 17.96
CA LEU A 53 -27.42 -3.94 19.35
C LEU A 53 -28.36 -3.09 20.19
N ASN A 54 -28.34 -1.76 20.01
CA ASN A 54 -29.26 -0.87 20.72
C ASN A 54 -30.72 -1.13 20.32
N ASP A 55 -30.98 -1.32 19.02
CA ASP A 55 -32.33 -1.63 18.54
C ASP A 55 -32.81 -3.00 19.04
N LEU A 56 -31.93 -3.99 19.15
CA LEU A 56 -32.22 -5.31 19.71
C LEU A 56 -32.69 -5.24 21.16
N THR A 57 -32.12 -4.32 21.94
CA THR A 57 -32.49 -4.15 23.35
C THR A 57 -33.80 -3.37 23.54
N ALA A 58 -34.23 -2.62 22.52
CA ALA A 58 -35.42 -1.79 22.57
C ALA A 58 -36.75 -2.49 22.13
N HIS A 59 -36.66 -3.62 21.38
CA HIS A 59 -37.81 -4.24 20.74
C HIS A 59 -38.04 -5.71 21.17
N ASN A 60 -39.34 -6.07 21.38
CA ASN A 60 -39.74 -7.37 21.88
C ASN A 60 -39.88 -8.48 20.79
N SER A 61 -39.66 -8.22 19.51
CA SER A 61 -39.78 -9.20 18.43
C SER A 61 -38.42 -9.76 17.98
N ILE A 62 -37.93 -10.76 18.66
CA ILE A 62 -36.58 -11.33 18.48
C ILE A 62 -36.35 -11.88 17.06
N THR A 63 -37.34 -12.48 16.41
CA THR A 63 -37.16 -13.18 15.13
C THR A 63 -36.85 -12.23 13.97
N SER A 64 -37.55 -11.09 13.85
CA SER A 64 -37.33 -10.11 12.78
C SER A 64 -35.96 -9.46 12.88
N TYR A 65 -35.48 -9.21 14.10
CA TYR A 65 -34.20 -8.63 14.37
C TYR A 65 -33.02 -9.57 14.07
N VAL A 66 -33.18 -10.88 14.39
CA VAL A 66 -32.15 -11.88 14.05
C VAL A 66 -31.98 -11.97 12.54
N ILE A 67 -33.05 -11.93 11.77
CA ILE A 67 -32.99 -11.95 10.30
C ILE A 67 -32.26 -10.68 9.79
N MET A 68 -32.61 -9.51 10.30
CA MET A 68 -31.97 -8.24 9.94
C MET A 68 -30.45 -8.23 10.29
N LEU A 69 -30.10 -8.77 11.45
CA LEU A 69 -28.72 -8.91 11.90
C LEU A 69 -27.91 -9.79 10.93
N VAL A 70 -28.47 -10.92 10.51
CA VAL A 70 -27.82 -11.81 9.55
C VAL A 70 -27.65 -11.13 8.20
N ILE A 71 -28.65 -10.40 7.70
CA ILE A 71 -28.58 -9.69 6.43
C ILE A 71 -27.47 -8.60 6.47
N VAL A 72 -27.42 -7.82 7.54
CA VAL A 72 -26.38 -6.77 7.71
C VAL A 72 -24.99 -7.40 7.82
N TYR A 73 -24.84 -8.47 8.60
CA TYR A 73 -23.58 -9.19 8.73
C TYR A 73 -23.08 -9.72 7.38
N VAL A 74 -23.93 -10.41 6.64
CA VAL A 74 -23.60 -10.94 5.31
C VAL A 74 -23.25 -9.79 4.35
N GLY A 75 -24.04 -8.71 4.35
CA GLY A 75 -23.79 -7.54 3.52
C GLY A 75 -22.43 -6.89 3.79
N LEU A 76 -22.09 -6.69 5.06
CA LEU A 76 -20.79 -6.14 5.46
C LEU A 76 -19.62 -7.04 5.04
N ASN A 77 -19.76 -8.36 5.19
CA ASN A 77 -18.73 -9.31 4.76
C ASN A 77 -18.53 -9.29 3.23
N ILE A 78 -19.60 -9.19 2.47
CA ILE A 78 -19.52 -9.05 1.00
C ILE A 78 -18.77 -7.79 0.62
N ILE A 79 -19.08 -6.65 1.23
CA ILE A 79 -18.41 -5.37 0.97
C ILE A 79 -16.91 -5.46 1.33
N GLU A 80 -16.59 -6.08 2.47
CA GLU A 80 -15.20 -6.26 2.90
C GLU A 80 -14.42 -7.14 1.93
N HIS A 81 -15.04 -8.20 1.43
CA HIS A 81 -14.43 -9.08 0.43
C HIS A 81 -14.14 -8.34 -0.89
N PHE A 82 -15.12 -7.57 -1.41
CA PHE A 82 -14.93 -6.75 -2.60
C PHE A 82 -13.82 -5.70 -2.41
N LYS A 83 -13.80 -5.04 -1.26
CA LYS A 83 -12.75 -4.10 -0.90
C LYS A 83 -11.37 -4.76 -0.91
N GLY A 84 -11.23 -5.96 -0.33
CA GLY A 84 -9.99 -6.74 -0.35
C GLY A 84 -9.53 -7.11 -1.76
N MET A 85 -10.46 -7.49 -2.64
CA MET A 85 -10.15 -7.75 -4.04
C MET A 85 -9.64 -6.51 -4.79
N LEU A 86 -10.26 -5.35 -4.56
CA LEU A 86 -9.83 -4.08 -5.16
C LEU A 86 -8.45 -3.66 -4.64
N ASP A 87 -8.22 -3.81 -3.34
CA ASP A 87 -6.93 -3.50 -2.71
C ASP A 87 -5.81 -4.34 -3.32
N SER A 88 -5.99 -5.66 -3.38
CA SER A 88 -5.02 -6.58 -3.99
C SER A 88 -4.75 -6.27 -5.47
N ARG A 89 -5.76 -5.88 -6.23
CA ARG A 89 -5.60 -5.50 -7.64
C ARG A 89 -4.81 -4.22 -7.82
N ILE A 90 -5.15 -3.19 -7.06
CA ILE A 90 -4.44 -1.90 -7.12
C ILE A 90 -3.01 -2.08 -6.65
N GLU A 91 -2.80 -2.85 -5.60
CA GLU A 91 -1.49 -3.16 -5.05
C GLU A 91 -0.59 -3.87 -6.06
N MET A 92 -1.08 -4.92 -6.71
CA MET A 92 -0.33 -5.65 -7.74
C MET A 92 0.05 -4.72 -8.90
N CYS A 93 -0.91 -3.96 -9.46
CA CYS A 93 -0.63 -3.03 -10.55
C CYS A 93 0.31 -1.89 -10.14
N TYR A 94 0.23 -1.44 -8.88
CA TYR A 94 1.12 -0.42 -8.34
C TYR A 94 2.55 -0.94 -8.18
N TYR A 95 2.71 -2.16 -7.67
CA TYR A 95 4.00 -2.83 -7.54
C TYR A 95 4.67 -3.02 -8.91
N ASP A 96 3.96 -3.59 -9.88
CA ASP A 96 4.45 -3.77 -11.24
C ASP A 96 4.89 -2.45 -11.88
N ALA A 97 4.15 -1.37 -11.65
CA ALA A 97 4.47 -0.05 -12.18
C ALA A 97 5.75 0.53 -11.55
N ILE A 98 5.94 0.36 -10.23
CA ILE A 98 7.17 0.81 -9.54
C ILE A 98 8.36 -0.01 -10.01
N GLU A 99 8.22 -1.32 -10.13
CA GLU A 99 9.28 -2.21 -10.57
C GLU A 99 9.71 -1.88 -12.00
N THR A 100 8.77 -1.74 -12.92
CA THR A 100 9.03 -1.35 -14.31
C THR A 100 9.72 0.00 -14.41
N TYR A 101 9.29 0.99 -13.63
CA TYR A 101 9.89 2.32 -13.61
C TYR A 101 11.31 2.30 -13.06
N ARG A 102 11.54 1.57 -11.97
CA ARG A 102 12.85 1.35 -11.37
C ARG A 102 13.82 0.69 -12.35
N ASP A 103 13.40 -0.39 -12.98
CA ASP A 103 14.21 -1.14 -13.92
C ASP A 103 14.55 -0.29 -15.16
N GLY A 104 13.61 0.53 -15.61
CA GLY A 104 13.84 1.51 -16.68
C GLY A 104 14.94 2.53 -16.32
N ILE A 105 14.91 3.07 -15.10
CA ILE A 105 15.97 3.97 -14.61
C ILE A 105 17.32 3.25 -14.54
N MET A 106 17.33 2.03 -14.04
CA MET A 106 18.54 1.24 -13.87
C MET A 106 19.16 0.90 -15.23
N ILE A 107 18.38 0.41 -16.17
CA ILE A 107 18.83 0.10 -17.54
C ILE A 107 19.35 1.36 -18.23
N SER A 108 18.62 2.48 -18.11
CA SER A 108 19.06 3.75 -18.69
C SER A 108 20.40 4.21 -18.13
N LYS A 109 20.65 4.05 -16.83
CA LYS A 109 21.95 4.38 -16.23
C LYS A 109 23.05 3.42 -16.66
N LEU A 110 22.77 2.12 -16.71
CA LEU A 110 23.73 1.11 -17.07
C LEU A 110 24.12 1.18 -18.56
N SER A 111 23.22 1.60 -19.45
CA SER A 111 23.50 1.74 -20.88
C SER A 111 24.51 2.86 -21.21
N HIS A 112 24.77 3.77 -20.25
CA HIS A 112 25.79 4.83 -20.40
C HIS A 112 27.13 4.47 -19.75
N VAL A 113 27.25 3.29 -19.16
CA VAL A 113 28.48 2.81 -18.52
C VAL A 113 29.30 2.02 -19.54
N ASP A 114 30.59 2.35 -19.64
CA ASP A 114 31.52 1.65 -20.53
C ASP A 114 31.65 0.17 -20.14
N LEU A 115 31.70 -0.71 -21.14
CA LEU A 115 31.80 -2.17 -20.93
C LEU A 115 33.02 -2.54 -20.06
N ALA A 116 34.13 -1.82 -20.18
CA ALA A 116 35.32 -2.02 -19.36
C ALA A 116 35.07 -1.81 -17.85
N PHE A 117 34.02 -1.06 -17.48
CA PHE A 117 33.65 -0.82 -16.09
C PHE A 117 32.94 -2.01 -15.45
N PHE A 118 32.28 -2.86 -16.26
CA PHE A 118 31.58 -4.06 -15.75
C PHE A 118 32.53 -5.11 -15.18
N ASP A 119 33.79 -5.11 -15.61
CA ASP A 119 34.84 -6.03 -15.10
C ASP A 119 35.47 -5.53 -13.77
N SER A 120 35.09 -4.34 -13.30
CA SER A 120 35.64 -3.82 -12.06
C SER A 120 34.86 -4.29 -10.82
N ALA A 121 35.56 -4.86 -9.85
CA ALA A 121 35.00 -5.34 -8.59
C ALA A 121 34.23 -4.21 -7.84
N SER A 122 34.68 -2.95 -7.98
CA SER A 122 34.05 -1.80 -7.32
C SER A 122 32.68 -1.47 -7.90
N LEU A 123 32.46 -1.73 -9.19
CA LEU A 123 31.13 -1.54 -9.81
C LEU A 123 30.18 -2.66 -9.41
N GLN A 124 30.66 -3.91 -9.38
CA GLN A 124 29.85 -5.06 -8.94
C GLN A 124 29.38 -4.88 -7.51
N ASP A 125 30.23 -4.39 -6.60
CA ASP A 125 29.85 -4.08 -5.21
C ASP A 125 28.79 -2.97 -5.15
N LYS A 126 28.96 -1.87 -5.91
CA LYS A 126 27.98 -0.79 -5.95
C LYS A 126 26.65 -1.23 -6.56
N LEU A 127 26.67 -2.08 -7.56
CA LEU A 127 25.49 -2.67 -8.19
C LEU A 127 24.76 -3.59 -7.22
N SER A 128 25.49 -4.43 -6.49
CA SER A 128 24.92 -5.31 -5.45
C SER A 128 24.28 -4.50 -4.31
N VAL A 129 24.94 -3.45 -3.83
CA VAL A 129 24.40 -2.55 -2.79
C VAL A 129 23.17 -1.80 -3.33
N ALA A 130 23.20 -1.32 -4.57
CA ALA A 130 22.04 -0.67 -5.18
C ALA A 130 20.86 -1.64 -5.32
N MET A 131 21.09 -2.86 -5.78
CA MET A 131 20.05 -3.88 -5.91
C MET A 131 19.44 -4.28 -4.56
N SER A 132 20.27 -4.45 -3.51
CA SER A 132 19.79 -4.75 -2.16
C SER A 132 19.03 -3.57 -1.54
N GLY A 133 19.49 -2.34 -1.76
CA GLY A 133 18.81 -1.13 -1.29
C GLY A 133 17.44 -0.92 -1.94
N TYR A 134 17.26 -1.33 -3.19
CA TYR A 134 15.96 -1.28 -3.86
C TYR A 134 14.94 -2.28 -3.29
N GLY A 135 15.38 -3.44 -2.81
CA GLY A 135 14.53 -4.39 -2.08
C GLY A 135 13.95 -3.79 -0.81
N VAL A 136 14.79 -3.10 -0.04
CA VAL A 136 14.38 -2.42 1.21
C VAL A 136 13.41 -1.27 0.93
N LEU A 137 13.59 -0.51 -0.15
CA LEU A 137 12.66 0.56 -0.52
C LEU A 137 11.26 0.04 -0.88
N SER A 138 11.18 -1.09 -1.55
CA SER A 138 9.88 -1.73 -1.83
C SER A 138 9.20 -2.17 -0.53
N GLU A 139 9.93 -2.70 0.44
CA GLU A 139 9.39 -3.10 1.74
C GLU A 139 8.91 -1.90 2.58
N ILE A 140 9.62 -0.77 2.58
CA ILE A 140 9.20 0.44 3.32
C ILE A 140 7.88 1.03 2.77
N ILE A 141 7.61 0.87 1.49
CA ILE A 141 6.36 1.32 0.87
C ILE A 141 5.18 0.37 1.20
N TRP A 142 5.49 -0.87 1.64
CA TRP A 142 4.52 -1.90 2.00
C TRP A 142 3.97 -1.80 3.43
N TRP A 143 4.71 -1.16 4.35
CA TRP A 143 4.30 -0.93 5.74
C TRP A 143 3.61 0.41 5.91
#